data_c37816368b3ab295e485ca913470e256
#
_entry.id   c37816368b3ab295e485ca913470e256
#
_cell.length_a   1.000
_cell.length_b   1.000
_cell.length_c   1.000
_cell.angle_alpha   90.00
_cell.angle_beta   90.00
_cell.angle_gamma   90.00
#
_symmetry.space_group_name_H-M   'P 1'
#
loop_
_entity.id
_entity.type
_entity.pdbx_description
1 polymer ?
#
loop_
_entity_poly.entity_id
_entity_poly.type
_entity_poly.pdbx_seq_one_letter_code
_entity_poly.pdbx_strand_id
1 'polypeptide(L)'
;MIEVKDMCFGYGKDAILSNVNLTVKRQEYVGIIGSNGAGKSTLMRLILGQLTPSEGQVNVHTKAIGYVPQVGFREVSNFPANVEEIVLTGLYKQIGMFHLPKKEHRQKVKKVLELVGMQDFRTRMLSEMSGGQQQRVLIARALIGEPELLVLDEPLTGIDKEAGEALYLLLDKINKEYGMTIVMVTHNREQVAKYTNRFYHVTNGGVHLDKSSVLCDEVMKDKMIIAKPKRYNTHGGAGRIHSVEVEKETPYDASYKGSKKEDK
;
A
#
# COMPACT_ATOMS: atom_id res chain seq x y z
N MET A 1 14.26 -0.06 -4.67
CA MET A 1 13.09 -0.85 -5.06
C MET A 1 12.53 -0.39 -6.40
N ILE A 2 12.23 0.90 -6.57
CA ILE A 2 11.79 1.51 -7.83
C ILE A 2 12.72 2.69 -8.16
N GLU A 3 13.16 2.79 -9.40
CA GLU A 3 13.91 3.93 -9.92
C GLU A 3 13.30 4.36 -11.26
N VAL A 4 12.88 5.62 -11.33
CA VAL A 4 12.41 6.27 -12.56
C VAL A 4 13.38 7.41 -12.87
N LYS A 5 13.92 7.43 -14.09
CA LYS A 5 14.93 8.42 -14.53
C LYS A 5 14.54 9.04 -15.87
N ASP A 6 14.40 10.36 -15.87
CA ASP A 6 14.14 11.20 -17.04
C ASP A 6 12.99 10.67 -17.91
N MET A 7 11.99 10.07 -17.25
CA MET A 7 10.93 9.35 -17.91
C MET A 7 9.89 10.29 -18.51
N CYS A 8 9.60 10.08 -19.81
CA CYS A 8 8.51 10.73 -20.52
C CYS A 8 7.52 9.69 -21.02
N PHE A 9 6.23 10.06 -21.05
CA PHE A 9 5.17 9.23 -21.61
C PHE A 9 3.98 10.07 -22.11
N GLY A 10 3.40 9.67 -23.24
CA GLY A 10 2.19 10.26 -23.78
C GLY A 10 1.34 9.26 -24.57
N TYR A 11 0.08 9.57 -24.76
CA TYR A 11 -0.82 8.82 -25.66
C TYR A 11 -0.90 9.55 -27.01
N GLY A 12 -0.32 8.95 -28.04
CA GLY A 12 -0.24 9.58 -29.37
C GLY A 12 0.60 10.87 -29.31
N LYS A 13 -0.05 12.03 -29.55
CA LYS A 13 0.62 13.34 -29.51
C LYS A 13 0.52 14.05 -28.14
N ASP A 14 -0.31 13.54 -27.24
CA ASP A 14 -0.59 14.18 -25.96
C ASP A 14 0.42 13.72 -24.90
N ALA A 15 1.34 14.60 -24.50
CA ALA A 15 2.25 14.33 -23.40
C ALA A 15 1.49 14.31 -22.06
N ILE A 16 1.64 13.23 -21.31
CA ILE A 16 1.00 13.02 -19.99
C ILE A 16 2.01 13.18 -18.86
N LEU A 17 3.20 12.64 -19.04
CA LEU A 17 4.30 12.70 -18.07
C LEU A 17 5.57 13.14 -18.79
N SER A 18 6.30 14.08 -18.20
CA SER A 18 7.51 14.67 -18.80
C SER A 18 8.61 14.81 -17.75
N ASN A 19 9.79 14.29 -18.08
CA ASN A 19 11.01 14.37 -17.26
C ASN A 19 10.78 13.93 -15.81
N VAL A 20 10.11 12.78 -15.62
CA VAL A 20 9.78 12.24 -14.30
C VAL A 20 11.01 11.56 -13.68
N ASN A 21 11.34 12.01 -12.48
CA ASN A 21 12.37 11.40 -11.64
C ASN A 21 11.78 11.04 -10.29
N LEU A 22 11.81 9.73 -9.95
CA LEU A 22 11.22 9.19 -8.73
C LEU A 22 12.03 7.99 -8.24
N THR A 23 12.21 7.90 -6.93
CA THR A 23 12.88 6.76 -6.30
C THR A 23 12.07 6.26 -5.10
N VAL A 24 11.88 4.93 -5.01
CA VAL A 24 11.31 4.27 -3.84
C VAL A 24 12.33 3.27 -3.31
N LYS A 25 12.75 3.42 -2.06
CA LYS A 25 13.64 2.46 -1.39
C LYS A 25 12.86 1.24 -0.90
N ARG A 26 13.57 0.17 -0.53
CA ARG A 26 12.95 -0.98 0.14
C ARG A 26 12.39 -0.55 1.49
N GLN A 27 11.26 -1.14 1.87
CA GLN A 27 10.55 -0.89 3.13
C GLN A 27 10.00 0.53 3.31
N GLU A 28 10.05 1.38 2.27
CA GLU A 28 9.37 2.67 2.32
C GLU A 28 7.86 2.52 2.06
N TYR A 29 7.09 3.35 2.74
CA TYR A 29 5.69 3.63 2.41
C TYR A 29 5.62 5.00 1.74
N VAL A 30 5.40 5.01 0.44
CA VAL A 30 5.42 6.21 -0.41
C VAL A 30 4.02 6.52 -0.91
N GLY A 31 3.61 7.78 -0.75
CA GLY A 31 2.39 8.32 -1.35
C GLY A 31 2.66 8.97 -2.70
N ILE A 32 1.73 8.86 -3.64
CA ILE A 32 1.69 9.60 -4.89
C ILE A 32 0.37 10.36 -4.91
N ILE A 33 0.43 11.69 -4.84
CA ILE A 33 -0.74 12.57 -4.78
C ILE A 33 -0.82 13.44 -6.03
N GLY A 34 -2.00 13.96 -6.31
CA GLY A 34 -2.25 14.88 -7.41
C GLY A 34 -3.73 14.93 -7.79
N SER A 35 -4.11 15.93 -8.57
CA SER A 35 -5.48 16.08 -9.07
C SER A 35 -5.89 14.93 -10.02
N ASN A 36 -7.19 14.79 -10.27
CA ASN A 36 -7.68 13.87 -11.27
C ASN A 36 -7.16 14.28 -12.65
N GLY A 37 -6.75 13.29 -13.45
CA GLY A 37 -6.15 13.54 -14.76
C GLY A 37 -4.67 13.95 -14.75
N ALA A 38 -4.03 14.13 -13.57
CA ALA A 38 -2.62 14.54 -13.50
C ALA A 38 -1.60 13.50 -13.99
N GLY A 39 -2.02 12.27 -14.33
CA GLY A 39 -1.12 11.21 -14.80
C GLY A 39 -0.76 10.16 -13.76
N LYS A 40 -1.37 10.18 -12.55
CA LYS A 40 -1.08 9.22 -11.46
C LYS A 40 -1.23 7.76 -11.88
N SER A 41 -2.39 7.39 -12.44
CA SER A 41 -2.65 6.01 -12.88
C SER A 41 -1.78 5.61 -14.08
N THR A 42 -1.39 6.58 -14.93
CA THR A 42 -0.42 6.35 -16.00
C THR A 42 0.96 6.02 -15.42
N LEU A 43 1.43 6.79 -14.42
CA LEU A 43 2.68 6.52 -13.72
C LEU A 43 2.66 5.13 -13.07
N MET A 44 1.53 4.75 -12.44
CA MET A 44 1.38 3.42 -11.85
C MET A 44 1.47 2.30 -12.90
N ARG A 45 0.83 2.46 -14.06
CA ARG A 45 0.90 1.48 -15.16
C ARG A 45 2.31 1.33 -15.71
N LEU A 46 3.09 2.43 -15.76
CA LEU A 46 4.51 2.40 -16.14
C LEU A 46 5.35 1.65 -15.09
N ILE A 47 5.13 1.91 -13.80
CA ILE A 47 5.80 1.18 -12.70
C ILE A 47 5.45 -0.32 -12.72
N LEU A 48 4.19 -0.66 -13.05
CA LEU A 48 3.74 -2.06 -13.16
C LEU A 48 4.21 -2.75 -14.46
N GLY A 49 4.89 -2.03 -15.35
CA GLY A 49 5.33 -2.55 -16.66
C GLY A 49 4.20 -2.84 -17.63
N GLN A 50 3.01 -2.25 -17.42
CA GLN A 50 1.86 -2.34 -18.32
C GLN A 50 1.95 -1.36 -19.49
N LEU A 51 2.79 -0.33 -19.34
CA LEU A 51 3.12 0.65 -20.38
C LEU A 51 4.65 0.77 -20.47
N THR A 52 5.13 1.12 -21.67
CA THR A 52 6.55 1.39 -21.91
C THR A 52 6.75 2.90 -22.03
N PRO A 53 7.72 3.51 -21.32
CA PRO A 53 8.00 4.94 -21.47
C PRO A 53 8.44 5.28 -22.88
N SER A 54 8.11 6.49 -23.36
CA SER A 54 8.56 7.01 -24.65
C SER A 54 10.04 7.38 -24.60
N GLU A 55 10.51 7.90 -23.44
CA GLU A 55 11.90 8.26 -23.16
C GLU A 55 12.23 7.96 -21.71
N GLY A 56 13.52 7.86 -21.39
CA GLY A 56 13.99 7.57 -20.04
C GLY A 56 13.81 6.11 -19.63
N GLN A 57 13.78 5.85 -18.33
CA GLN A 57 13.76 4.48 -17.79
C GLN A 57 12.88 4.35 -16.57
N VAL A 58 12.23 3.18 -16.45
CA VAL A 58 11.51 2.72 -15.25
C VAL A 58 12.06 1.36 -14.85
N ASN A 59 12.78 1.32 -13.72
CA ASN A 59 13.39 0.10 -13.21
C ASN A 59 12.71 -0.31 -11.91
N VAL A 60 12.13 -1.50 -11.87
CA VAL A 60 11.54 -2.11 -10.67
C VAL A 60 12.33 -3.36 -10.31
N HIS A 61 13.04 -3.31 -9.18
CA HIS A 61 13.98 -4.33 -8.73
C HIS A 61 13.29 -5.49 -7.97
N THR A 62 12.09 -5.87 -8.40
CA THR A 62 11.37 -7.07 -7.96
C THR A 62 10.34 -7.49 -8.99
N LYS A 63 10.06 -8.80 -9.04
CA LYS A 63 8.94 -9.37 -9.82
C LYS A 63 7.76 -9.74 -8.92
N ALA A 64 7.95 -9.71 -7.60
CA ALA A 64 6.93 -10.05 -6.62
C ALA A 64 6.15 -8.77 -6.24
N ILE A 65 5.18 -8.41 -7.09
CA ILE A 65 4.35 -7.21 -6.95
C ILE A 65 2.91 -7.62 -6.67
N GLY A 66 2.35 -7.12 -5.56
CA GLY A 66 0.92 -7.13 -5.29
C GLY A 66 0.30 -5.82 -5.78
N TYR A 67 -0.79 -5.91 -6.53
CA TYR A 67 -1.48 -4.75 -7.06
C TYR A 67 -2.96 -4.74 -6.68
N VAL A 68 -3.39 -3.61 -6.14
CA VAL A 68 -4.79 -3.31 -5.85
C VAL A 68 -5.24 -2.17 -6.75
N PRO A 69 -6.00 -2.46 -7.82
CA PRO A 69 -6.47 -1.45 -8.76
C PRO A 69 -7.57 -0.59 -8.14
N GLN A 70 -7.78 0.59 -8.72
CA GLN A 70 -8.97 1.38 -8.49
C GLN A 70 -10.17 0.64 -9.09
N VAL A 71 -10.86 -0.15 -8.26
CA VAL A 71 -12.04 -0.91 -8.69
C VAL A 71 -13.29 -0.20 -8.18
N GLY A 72 -14.23 0.10 -9.06
CA GLY A 72 -15.55 0.58 -8.66
C GLY A 72 -16.27 -0.53 -7.86
N PHE A 73 -16.82 -0.19 -6.69
CA PHE A 73 -17.56 -1.15 -5.84
C PHE A 73 -18.64 -1.91 -6.59
N ARG A 74 -19.25 -1.30 -7.63
CA ARG A 74 -20.27 -1.94 -8.48
C ARG A 74 -19.72 -3.10 -9.30
N GLU A 75 -18.47 -3.04 -9.74
CA GLU A 75 -17.85 -4.10 -10.54
C GLU A 75 -17.51 -5.32 -9.67
N VAL A 76 -17.07 -5.07 -8.45
CA VAL A 76 -16.70 -6.12 -7.47
C VAL A 76 -17.93 -6.76 -6.84
N SER A 77 -18.98 -5.97 -6.54
CA SER A 77 -20.20 -6.44 -5.88
C SER A 77 -21.04 -7.39 -6.75
N ASN A 78 -20.89 -7.33 -8.08
CA ASN A 78 -21.60 -8.22 -9.00
C ASN A 78 -20.87 -9.55 -9.23
N PHE A 79 -19.67 -9.75 -8.68
CA PHE A 79 -18.91 -10.97 -8.90
C PHE A 79 -19.41 -12.10 -7.95
N PRO A 80 -19.95 -13.22 -8.47
CA PRO A 80 -20.55 -14.28 -7.67
C PRO A 80 -19.48 -15.19 -7.07
N ALA A 81 -18.63 -14.64 -6.17
CA ALA A 81 -17.60 -15.41 -5.49
C ALA A 81 -17.53 -15.03 -4.01
N ASN A 82 -17.15 -15.99 -3.19
CA ASN A 82 -16.89 -15.77 -1.78
C ASN A 82 -15.46 -15.23 -1.55
N VAL A 83 -15.22 -14.75 -0.34
CA VAL A 83 -13.94 -14.14 0.06
C VAL A 83 -12.75 -15.08 -0.18
N GLU A 84 -12.88 -16.38 0.17
CA GLU A 84 -11.80 -17.37 -0.04
C GLU A 84 -11.46 -17.50 -1.52
N GLU A 85 -12.46 -17.60 -2.38
CA GLU A 85 -12.27 -17.71 -3.83
C GLU A 85 -11.57 -16.49 -4.41
N ILE A 86 -12.01 -15.28 -4.02
CA ILE A 86 -11.36 -14.02 -4.44
C ILE A 86 -9.89 -14.00 -4.03
N VAL A 87 -9.59 -14.32 -2.77
CA VAL A 87 -8.21 -14.29 -2.27
C VAL A 87 -7.34 -15.34 -2.96
N LEU A 88 -7.88 -16.54 -3.23
CA LEU A 88 -7.18 -17.60 -3.97
C LEU A 88 -6.76 -17.17 -5.38
N THR A 89 -7.50 -16.26 -6.03
CA THR A 89 -7.10 -15.74 -7.35
C THR A 89 -5.73 -15.07 -7.32
N GLY A 90 -5.28 -14.55 -6.16
CA GLY A 90 -3.93 -13.99 -5.99
C GLY A 90 -2.81 -15.02 -6.13
N LEU A 91 -3.13 -16.33 -6.06
CA LEU A 91 -2.19 -17.43 -6.24
C LEU A 91 -2.28 -18.10 -7.60
N TYR A 92 -3.02 -17.54 -8.58
CA TYR A 92 -3.28 -18.20 -9.86
C TYR A 92 -1.98 -18.64 -10.58
N LYS A 93 -0.91 -17.84 -10.50
CA LYS A 93 0.40 -18.18 -11.08
C LYS A 93 1.08 -19.37 -10.38
N GLN A 94 0.84 -19.56 -9.08
CA GLN A 94 1.42 -20.65 -8.29
C GLN A 94 0.59 -21.92 -8.42
N ILE A 95 -0.74 -21.80 -8.47
CA ILE A 95 -1.67 -22.93 -8.60
C ILE A 95 -1.64 -23.47 -10.03
N GLY A 96 -1.55 -22.60 -11.03
CA GLY A 96 -1.68 -22.94 -12.45
C GLY A 96 -3.13 -23.06 -12.92
N MET A 97 -3.35 -22.84 -14.24
CA MET A 97 -4.69 -22.63 -14.83
C MET A 97 -5.62 -23.85 -14.73
N PHE A 98 -5.06 -25.08 -14.63
CA PHE A 98 -5.82 -26.34 -14.62
C PHE A 98 -5.69 -27.12 -13.32
N HIS A 99 -5.25 -26.47 -12.24
CA HIS A 99 -5.05 -27.14 -10.97
C HIS A 99 -6.01 -26.60 -9.91
N LEU A 100 -6.50 -27.50 -9.07
CA LEU A 100 -7.33 -27.13 -7.92
C LEU A 100 -6.46 -26.64 -6.73
N PRO A 101 -6.97 -25.67 -5.93
CA PRO A 101 -6.28 -25.22 -4.74
C PRO A 101 -6.07 -26.36 -3.75
N LYS A 102 -4.81 -26.57 -3.31
CA LYS A 102 -4.43 -27.54 -2.30
C LYS A 102 -4.67 -27.04 -0.89
N LYS A 103 -4.54 -27.91 0.13
CA LYS A 103 -4.67 -27.56 1.55
C LYS A 103 -3.72 -26.44 1.96
N GLU A 104 -2.51 -26.41 1.42
CA GLU A 104 -1.51 -25.36 1.67
C GLU A 104 -1.99 -23.96 1.20
N HIS A 105 -2.64 -23.88 0.03
CA HIS A 105 -3.19 -22.62 -0.48
C HIS A 105 -4.31 -22.08 0.42
N ARG A 106 -5.20 -22.96 0.93
CA ARG A 106 -6.25 -22.59 1.88
C ARG A 106 -5.69 -22.14 3.23
N GLN A 107 -4.56 -22.72 3.67
CA GLN A 107 -3.84 -22.23 4.85
C GLN A 107 -3.26 -20.83 4.65
N LYS A 108 -2.71 -20.54 3.45
CA LYS A 108 -2.26 -19.18 3.09
C LYS A 108 -3.43 -18.19 3.12
N VAL A 109 -4.60 -18.56 2.58
CA VAL A 109 -5.82 -17.73 2.65
C VAL A 109 -6.17 -17.40 4.10
N LYS A 110 -6.21 -18.41 4.98
CA LYS A 110 -6.53 -18.18 6.41
C LYS A 110 -5.58 -17.15 7.03
N LYS A 111 -4.28 -17.31 6.84
CA LYS A 111 -3.25 -16.40 7.40
C LYS A 111 -3.38 -14.97 6.87
N VAL A 112 -3.60 -14.80 5.57
CA VAL A 112 -3.73 -13.45 5.02
C VAL A 112 -5.05 -12.79 5.42
N LEU A 113 -6.13 -13.54 5.56
CA LEU A 113 -7.40 -13.03 6.08
C LEU A 113 -7.29 -12.61 7.55
N GLU A 114 -6.56 -13.36 8.38
CA GLU A 114 -6.22 -12.97 9.75
C GLU A 114 -5.44 -11.64 9.78
N LEU A 115 -4.45 -11.47 8.89
CA LEU A 115 -3.67 -10.25 8.80
C LEU A 115 -4.53 -9.01 8.49
N VAL A 116 -5.52 -9.14 7.60
CA VAL A 116 -6.39 -8.03 7.22
C VAL A 116 -7.66 -7.93 8.09
N GLY A 117 -7.85 -8.81 9.08
CA GLY A 117 -9.01 -8.85 9.99
C GLY A 117 -10.29 -9.30 9.31
N MET A 118 -10.21 -10.24 8.36
CA MET A 118 -11.36 -10.76 7.58
C MET A 118 -11.54 -12.28 7.73
N GLN A 119 -10.94 -12.92 8.72
CA GLN A 119 -10.99 -14.38 8.94
C GLN A 119 -12.41 -14.93 9.09
N ASP A 120 -13.31 -14.17 9.74
CA ASP A 120 -14.69 -14.60 10.03
C ASP A 120 -15.60 -14.49 8.80
N PHE A 121 -15.13 -13.81 7.75
CA PHE A 121 -15.89 -13.58 6.52
C PHE A 121 -15.48 -14.52 5.37
N ARG A 122 -14.64 -15.51 5.63
CA ARG A 122 -14.00 -16.37 4.60
C ARG A 122 -14.97 -16.97 3.58
N THR A 123 -16.15 -17.42 4.02
CA THR A 123 -17.17 -18.05 3.16
C THR A 123 -18.27 -17.10 2.72
N ARG A 124 -18.22 -15.83 3.15
CA ARG A 124 -19.21 -14.83 2.82
C ARG A 124 -19.05 -14.36 1.38
N MET A 125 -20.16 -14.05 0.73
CA MET A 125 -20.12 -13.47 -0.62
C MET A 125 -19.56 -12.06 -0.57
N LEU A 126 -18.71 -11.72 -1.54
CA LEU A 126 -18.10 -10.37 -1.60
C LEU A 126 -19.16 -9.27 -1.77
N SER A 127 -20.26 -9.56 -2.48
CA SER A 127 -21.41 -8.66 -2.68
C SER A 127 -22.14 -8.26 -1.38
N GLU A 128 -22.01 -9.06 -0.33
CA GLU A 128 -22.66 -8.83 0.97
C GLU A 128 -21.81 -8.03 1.95
N MET A 129 -20.63 -7.57 1.51
CA MET A 129 -19.66 -6.89 2.36
C MET A 129 -19.70 -5.37 2.16
N SER A 130 -19.37 -4.62 3.22
CA SER A 130 -19.17 -3.17 3.10
C SER A 130 -17.96 -2.84 2.21
N GLY A 131 -17.91 -1.64 1.64
CA GLY A 131 -16.80 -1.20 0.80
C GLY A 131 -15.43 -1.33 1.46
N GLY A 132 -15.32 -0.98 2.75
CA GLY A 132 -14.09 -1.15 3.52
C GLY A 132 -13.69 -2.61 3.72
N GLN A 133 -14.67 -3.51 3.93
CA GLN A 133 -14.43 -4.95 4.01
C GLN A 133 -13.98 -5.52 2.65
N GLN A 134 -14.65 -5.14 1.55
CA GLN A 134 -14.26 -5.54 0.19
C GLN A 134 -12.82 -5.11 -0.11
N GLN A 135 -12.45 -3.88 0.26
CA GLN A 135 -11.09 -3.36 0.06
C GLN A 135 -10.05 -4.18 0.83
N ARG A 136 -10.33 -4.56 2.08
CA ARG A 136 -9.44 -5.46 2.84
C ARG A 136 -9.28 -6.83 2.19
N VAL A 137 -10.34 -7.37 1.59
CA VAL A 137 -10.27 -8.63 0.82
C VAL A 137 -9.40 -8.47 -0.44
N LEU A 138 -9.51 -7.35 -1.17
CA LEU A 138 -8.65 -7.08 -2.32
C LEU A 138 -7.18 -6.91 -1.93
N ILE A 139 -6.90 -6.31 -0.77
CA ILE A 139 -5.55 -6.25 -0.21
C ILE A 139 -5.06 -7.65 0.16
N ALA A 140 -5.89 -8.48 0.81
CA ALA A 140 -5.54 -9.88 1.11
C ALA A 140 -5.18 -10.65 -0.16
N ARG A 141 -5.97 -10.48 -1.23
CA ARG A 141 -5.69 -11.05 -2.57
C ARG A 141 -4.33 -10.60 -3.13
N ALA A 142 -3.98 -9.33 -2.96
CA ALA A 142 -2.68 -8.81 -3.42
C ALA A 142 -1.51 -9.33 -2.56
N LEU A 143 -1.74 -9.57 -1.27
CA LEU A 143 -0.73 -10.01 -0.30
C LEU A 143 -0.47 -11.52 -0.30
N ILE A 144 -1.45 -12.36 -0.71
CA ILE A 144 -1.34 -13.83 -0.56
C ILE A 144 -0.16 -14.43 -1.35
N GLY A 145 0.26 -13.74 -2.42
CA GLY A 145 1.44 -14.09 -3.22
C GLY A 145 2.77 -13.73 -2.57
N GLU A 146 2.78 -13.19 -1.35
CA GLU A 146 3.95 -12.73 -0.61
C GLU A 146 4.80 -11.70 -1.40
N PRO A 147 4.18 -10.58 -1.85
CA PRO A 147 4.90 -9.60 -2.63
C PRO A 147 5.97 -8.87 -1.80
N GLU A 148 7.01 -8.35 -2.47
CA GLU A 148 7.98 -7.42 -1.88
C GLU A 148 7.54 -5.96 -2.04
N LEU A 149 6.67 -5.68 -3.01
CA LEU A 149 6.11 -4.38 -3.34
C LEU A 149 4.59 -4.48 -3.42
N LEU A 150 3.89 -3.69 -2.62
CA LEU A 150 2.44 -3.51 -2.69
C LEU A 150 2.12 -2.16 -3.32
N VAL A 151 1.36 -2.20 -4.40
CA VAL A 151 0.94 -1.03 -5.16
C VAL A 151 -0.57 -0.88 -5.03
N LEU A 152 -1.05 0.30 -4.59
CA LEU A 152 -2.47 0.58 -4.40
C LEU A 152 -2.87 1.83 -5.21
N ASP A 153 -3.87 1.69 -6.06
CA ASP A 153 -4.40 2.79 -6.86
C ASP A 153 -5.74 3.25 -6.27
N GLU A 154 -5.74 4.40 -5.62
CA GLU A 154 -6.88 5.02 -4.93
C GLU A 154 -7.72 4.05 -4.05
N PRO A 155 -7.10 3.33 -3.10
CA PRO A 155 -7.75 2.24 -2.37
C PRO A 155 -8.86 2.68 -1.43
N LEU A 156 -9.07 3.99 -1.24
CA LEU A 156 -10.04 4.57 -0.30
C LEU A 156 -11.24 5.22 -0.99
N THR A 157 -11.29 5.18 -2.32
CA THR A 157 -12.40 5.76 -3.09
C THR A 157 -13.70 5.04 -2.77
N GLY A 158 -14.71 5.80 -2.31
CA GLY A 158 -16.04 5.25 -1.95
C GLY A 158 -16.10 4.53 -0.61
N ILE A 159 -15.08 4.64 0.25
CA ILE A 159 -15.06 4.12 1.60
C ILE A 159 -15.35 5.25 2.61
N ASP A 160 -16.10 4.95 3.67
CA ASP A 160 -16.33 5.89 4.75
C ASP A 160 -15.03 6.24 5.50
N LYS A 161 -15.05 7.35 6.26
CA LYS A 161 -13.86 7.88 6.92
C LYS A 161 -13.26 6.91 7.93
N GLU A 162 -14.08 6.24 8.71
CA GLU A 162 -13.64 5.34 9.78
C GLU A 162 -12.96 4.09 9.20
N ALA A 163 -13.59 3.45 8.21
CA ALA A 163 -13.01 2.32 7.49
C ALA A 163 -11.74 2.73 6.73
N GLY A 164 -11.68 3.96 6.22
CA GLY A 164 -10.48 4.53 5.59
C GLY A 164 -9.31 4.68 6.56
N GLU A 165 -9.54 5.23 7.76
CA GLU A 165 -8.50 5.33 8.80
C GLU A 165 -8.01 3.94 9.24
N ALA A 166 -8.93 3.00 9.44
CA ALA A 166 -8.59 1.63 9.77
C ALA A 166 -7.76 0.94 8.67
N LEU A 167 -7.96 1.31 7.40
CA LEU A 167 -7.15 0.81 6.30
C LEU A 167 -5.74 1.41 6.29
N TYR A 168 -5.58 2.71 6.55
CA TYR A 168 -4.25 3.31 6.71
C TYR A 168 -3.46 2.66 7.85
N LEU A 169 -4.08 2.42 9.00
CA LEU A 169 -3.45 1.72 10.13
C LEU A 169 -3.02 0.30 9.75
N LEU A 170 -3.84 -0.41 8.99
CA LEU A 170 -3.48 -1.74 8.48
C LEU A 170 -2.25 -1.68 7.55
N LEU A 171 -2.21 -0.72 6.61
CA LEU A 171 -1.08 -0.55 5.69
C LEU A 171 0.19 -0.12 6.42
N ASP A 172 0.08 0.77 7.40
CA ASP A 172 1.20 1.17 8.26
C ASP A 172 1.77 -0.02 9.05
N LYS A 173 0.88 -0.85 9.63
CA LYS A 173 1.27 -2.10 10.28
C LYS A 173 1.99 -3.05 9.32
N ILE A 174 1.46 -3.24 8.12
CA ILE A 174 2.07 -4.10 7.09
C ILE A 174 3.45 -3.57 6.70
N ASN A 175 3.61 -2.27 6.54
CA ASN A 175 4.91 -1.66 6.24
C ASN A 175 5.91 -1.86 7.39
N LYS A 176 5.55 -1.50 8.63
CA LYS A 176 6.46 -1.48 9.79
C LYS A 176 6.80 -2.87 10.32
N GLU A 177 5.78 -3.74 10.48
CA GLU A 177 6.00 -5.06 11.09
C GLU A 177 6.51 -6.11 10.10
N TYR A 178 6.10 -6.01 8.83
CA TYR A 178 6.48 -7.00 7.80
C TYR A 178 7.52 -6.47 6.81
N GLY A 179 7.95 -5.21 6.93
CA GLY A 179 8.95 -4.60 6.06
C GLY A 179 8.51 -4.50 4.60
N MET A 180 7.19 -4.43 4.36
CA MET A 180 6.62 -4.33 3.02
C MET A 180 6.91 -2.95 2.41
N THR A 181 7.38 -2.91 1.17
CA THR A 181 7.43 -1.65 0.42
C THR A 181 6.04 -1.34 -0.11
N ILE A 182 5.52 -0.14 0.15
CA ILE A 182 4.17 0.26 -0.26
C ILE A 182 4.24 1.52 -1.11
N VAL A 183 3.56 1.51 -2.25
CA VAL A 183 3.30 2.70 -3.07
C VAL A 183 1.80 2.87 -3.20
N MET A 184 1.28 4.00 -2.74
CA MET A 184 -0.15 4.29 -2.75
C MET A 184 -0.44 5.57 -3.51
N VAL A 185 -1.31 5.48 -4.52
CA VAL A 185 -1.90 6.64 -5.18
C VAL A 185 -3.14 7.08 -4.44
N THR A 186 -3.27 8.37 -4.15
CA THR A 186 -4.46 8.94 -3.54
C THR A 186 -4.53 10.46 -3.82
N HIS A 187 -5.71 11.04 -3.67
CA HIS A 187 -5.91 12.49 -3.69
C HIS A 187 -5.97 13.10 -2.27
N ASN A 188 -5.92 12.27 -1.21
CA ASN A 188 -6.00 12.73 0.18
C ASN A 188 -4.60 13.04 0.75
N ARG A 189 -4.17 14.30 0.64
CA ARG A 189 -2.86 14.77 1.09
C ARG A 189 -2.65 14.64 2.60
N GLU A 190 -3.67 14.94 3.41
CA GLU A 190 -3.55 14.94 4.88
C GLU A 190 -3.24 13.53 5.42
N GLN A 191 -3.96 12.54 4.92
CA GLN A 191 -3.77 11.15 5.34
C GLN A 191 -2.41 10.61 4.86
N VAL A 192 -1.99 10.94 3.64
CA VAL A 192 -0.67 10.56 3.13
C VAL A 192 0.44 11.12 4.01
N ALA A 193 0.37 12.41 4.36
CA ALA A 193 1.38 13.04 5.23
C ALA A 193 1.47 12.40 6.62
N LYS A 194 0.37 11.83 7.13
CA LYS A 194 0.30 11.17 8.44
C LYS A 194 0.94 9.77 8.46
N TYR A 195 0.78 8.99 7.37
CA TYR A 195 1.08 7.55 7.35
C TYR A 195 2.26 7.16 6.45
N THR A 196 2.69 8.04 5.53
CA THR A 196 3.78 7.71 4.60
C THR A 196 5.12 8.30 5.04
N ASN A 197 6.21 7.62 4.68
CA ASN A 197 7.56 8.14 4.94
C ASN A 197 7.84 9.40 4.12
N ARG A 198 7.36 9.42 2.89
CA ARG A 198 7.42 10.56 1.97
C ARG A 198 6.37 10.44 0.87
N PHE A 199 6.11 11.53 0.18
CA PHE A 199 5.19 11.52 -0.94
C PHE A 199 5.64 12.41 -2.10
N TYR A 200 5.18 12.03 -3.27
CA TYR A 200 5.41 12.74 -4.51
C TYR A 200 4.11 13.40 -4.97
N HIS A 201 4.23 14.61 -5.50
CA HIS A 201 3.12 15.34 -6.07
C HIS A 201 3.21 15.30 -7.59
N VAL A 202 2.17 14.79 -8.24
CA VAL A 202 2.02 14.78 -9.71
C VAL A 202 1.23 16.01 -10.12
N THR A 203 1.88 16.91 -10.86
CA THR A 203 1.29 18.19 -11.29
C THR A 203 1.79 18.54 -12.69
N ASN A 204 0.86 18.86 -13.60
CA ASN A 204 1.18 19.28 -14.97
C ASN A 204 2.16 18.34 -15.70
N GLY A 205 1.99 17.04 -15.52
CA GLY A 205 2.87 16.03 -16.12
C GLY A 205 4.22 15.83 -15.43
N GLY A 206 4.60 16.69 -14.48
CA GLY A 206 5.79 16.53 -13.65
C GLY A 206 5.50 15.78 -12.35
N VAL A 207 6.55 15.16 -11.77
CA VAL A 207 6.49 14.49 -10.47
C VAL A 207 7.55 15.10 -9.55
N HIS A 208 7.11 15.66 -8.43
CA HIS A 208 7.97 16.38 -7.51
C HIS A 208 7.89 15.77 -6.10
N LEU A 209 9.06 15.56 -5.47
CA LEU A 209 9.08 15.17 -4.07
C LEU A 209 8.56 16.34 -3.22
N ASP A 210 7.58 16.09 -2.36
CA ASP A 210 7.06 17.13 -1.46
C ASP A 210 8.07 17.38 -0.33
N LYS A 211 8.52 18.64 -0.21
CA LYS A 211 9.54 19.05 0.77
C LYS A 211 9.09 18.89 2.22
N SER A 212 7.78 18.93 2.49
CA SER A 212 7.24 18.70 3.84
C SER A 212 7.41 17.26 4.31
N SER A 213 7.59 16.31 3.38
CA SER A 213 7.85 14.91 3.69
C SER A 213 9.32 14.63 4.06
N VAL A 214 10.24 15.50 3.68
CA VAL A 214 11.69 15.34 3.95
C VAL A 214 12.03 15.63 5.42
N LEU A 215 11.27 16.49 6.09
CA LEU A 215 11.45 16.79 7.52
C LEU A 215 11.18 15.57 8.41
N CYS A 216 10.38 14.60 7.96
CA CYS A 216 10.19 13.34 8.70
C CYS A 216 11.42 12.43 8.61
N ASP A 217 12.18 12.45 7.52
CA ASP A 217 13.37 11.57 7.35
C ASP A 217 14.52 11.94 8.31
N GLU A 218 14.69 13.21 8.67
CA GLU A 218 15.71 13.64 9.62
C GLU A 218 15.33 13.31 11.06
N VAL A 219 14.06 13.44 11.43
CA VAL A 219 13.54 13.11 12.77
C VAL A 219 13.44 11.59 12.97
N MET A 220 13.24 10.80 11.91
CA MET A 220 13.15 9.34 11.98
C MET A 220 14.51 8.65 12.04
N LYS A 221 15.60 9.26 11.56
CA LYS A 221 16.96 8.69 11.67
C LYS A 221 17.41 8.50 13.11
N ASP A 222 16.95 9.32 14.05
CA ASP A 222 17.27 9.20 15.47
C ASP A 222 16.40 8.17 16.22
N LYS A 223 15.33 7.66 15.61
CA LYS A 223 14.41 6.68 16.23
C LYS A 223 14.44 5.28 15.62
N MET A 224 15.33 5.02 14.65
CA MET A 224 15.50 3.69 14.09
C MET A 224 16.30 2.77 15.02
N ILE A 225 15.67 2.32 16.10
CA ILE A 225 16.02 1.05 16.73
C ILE A 225 15.54 -0.01 15.77
N ILE A 226 16.50 -0.71 15.17
CA ILE A 226 16.29 -1.73 14.14
C ILE A 226 15.51 -2.91 14.74
N ALA A 227 14.20 -2.84 14.73
CA ALA A 227 13.38 -4.04 14.88
C ALA A 227 13.57 -4.86 13.59
N LYS A 228 14.15 -6.06 13.70
CA LYS A 228 14.25 -6.98 12.57
C LYS A 228 12.85 -7.25 12.05
N PRO A 229 12.54 -7.02 10.75
CA PRO A 229 11.20 -7.20 10.21
C PRO A 229 10.77 -8.64 10.40
N LYS A 230 9.58 -8.85 10.94
CA LYS A 230 8.93 -10.17 10.95
C LYS A 230 8.69 -10.55 9.50
N ARG A 231 9.29 -11.63 9.02
CA ARG A 231 8.98 -12.14 7.69
C ARG A 231 7.52 -12.59 7.67
N TYR A 232 6.74 -12.03 6.77
CA TYR A 232 5.43 -12.54 6.40
C TYR A 232 5.67 -13.88 5.69
N ASN A 233 5.76 -14.95 6.49
CA ASN A 233 6.12 -16.27 6.00
C ASN A 233 4.91 -17.19 6.15
N THR A 234 4.31 -17.56 5.03
CA THR A 234 3.20 -18.51 4.97
C THR A 234 3.67 -19.97 5.03
N HIS A 235 4.99 -20.23 5.03
CA HIS A 235 5.54 -21.55 5.18
C HIS A 235 5.55 -21.95 6.67
N GLY A 236 4.83 -23.01 7.00
CA GLY A 236 4.65 -23.50 8.36
C GLY A 236 5.96 -24.03 8.95
N GLY A 237 6.45 -23.34 9.96
CA GLY A 237 7.38 -23.83 10.95
C GLY A 237 6.81 -23.46 12.32
N ALA A 238 6.50 -24.44 13.15
CA ALA A 238 6.04 -24.26 14.53
C ALA A 238 7.17 -23.65 15.37
N GLY A 239 7.27 -22.32 15.37
CA GLY A 239 8.11 -21.55 16.28
C GLY A 239 7.25 -21.06 17.44
N ARG A 240 7.54 -21.50 18.65
CA ARG A 240 6.90 -21.05 19.91
C ARG A 240 7.01 -19.52 20.00
N ILE A 241 5.88 -18.88 20.23
CA ILE A 241 5.80 -17.45 20.54
C ILE A 241 6.34 -17.28 21.96
N HIS A 242 7.57 -16.78 22.12
CA HIS A 242 8.00 -16.21 23.38
C HIS A 242 7.39 -14.82 23.48
N SER A 243 6.60 -14.62 24.53
CA SER A 243 6.08 -13.33 24.96
C SER A 243 7.24 -12.36 25.19
N VAL A 244 7.27 -11.26 24.46
CA VAL A 244 8.16 -10.13 24.74
C VAL A 244 7.39 -9.21 25.67
N GLU A 245 7.89 -9.04 26.89
CA GLU A 245 7.44 -8.04 27.85
C GLU A 245 7.62 -6.65 27.23
N VAL A 246 6.52 -5.89 27.21
CA VAL A 246 6.52 -4.49 26.80
C VAL A 246 6.81 -3.66 28.04
N GLU A 247 8.00 -3.09 28.15
CA GLU A 247 8.28 -2.03 29.11
C GLU A 247 7.37 -0.82 28.81
N LYS A 248 6.61 -0.42 29.84
CA LYS A 248 5.72 0.73 29.81
C LYS A 248 6.54 2.00 29.88
N GLU A 249 6.63 2.75 28.79
CA GLU A 249 7.09 4.13 28.85
C GLU A 249 5.99 5.07 29.35
N THR A 250 6.38 5.98 30.24
CA THR A 250 5.56 6.97 30.94
C THR A 250 4.96 8.02 30.01
N PRO A 251 3.80 8.63 30.36
CA PRO A 251 3.12 9.60 29.49
C PRO A 251 3.86 10.93 29.41
N TYR A 252 3.91 11.48 28.22
CA TYR A 252 4.44 12.79 27.88
C TYR A 252 3.65 13.90 28.56
N ASP A 253 4.32 14.69 29.41
CA ASP A 253 3.77 15.81 30.13
C ASP A 253 3.61 17.04 29.20
N ALA A 254 2.37 17.42 28.92
CA ALA A 254 2.03 18.55 28.08
C ALA A 254 1.87 19.84 28.93
N SER A 255 3.01 20.45 29.31
CA SER A 255 3.01 21.80 29.92
C SER A 255 3.71 22.81 29.04
N TYR A 256 3.03 23.29 28.00
CA TYR A 256 3.43 24.49 27.28
C TYR A 256 2.49 25.64 27.66
N LYS A 257 2.92 26.47 28.64
CA LYS A 257 2.25 27.73 28.99
C LYS A 257 2.58 28.78 27.93
N GLY A 258 1.55 29.20 27.20
CA GLY A 258 1.63 30.37 26.35
C GLY A 258 1.74 31.67 27.14
N SER A 259 2.78 32.43 26.91
CA SER A 259 2.95 33.79 27.40
C SER A 259 2.12 34.74 26.55
N LYS A 260 1.10 35.37 27.17
CA LYS A 260 0.46 36.58 26.67
C LYS A 260 1.45 37.74 26.76
N LYS A 261 1.70 38.42 25.66
CA LYS A 261 2.17 39.80 25.66
C LYS A 261 1.00 40.73 25.42
N GLU A 262 0.66 41.50 26.43
CA GLU A 262 -0.07 42.79 26.31
C GLU A 262 0.91 43.81 25.75
N ASP A 263 0.49 44.56 24.74
CA ASP A 263 1.09 45.84 24.41
C ASP A 263 -0.01 46.88 24.24
N LYS A 264 0.28 48.05 24.84
CA LYS A 264 -0.50 49.26 24.92
C LYS A 264 -0.83 49.89 23.58
#